data_a455e2fb0468ac71372523b07e36b163
#
_entry.id   a455e2fb0468ac71372523b07e36b163
#
_cell.length_a   1.000
_cell.length_b   1.000
_cell.length_c   1.000
_cell.angle_alpha   90.00
_cell.angle_beta   90.00
_cell.angle_gamma   90.00
#
_symmetry.space_group_name_H-M   'P 1'
#
loop_
_entity.id
_entity.type
_entity.pdbx_description
1 polymer ?
#
loop_
_entity_poly.entity_id
_entity_poly.type
_entity_poly.pdbx_seq_one_letter_code
_entity_poly.pdbx_strand_id
1 'polypeptide(L)'
;MSYKELKSYEQATIVYDFTVEFCDRYIDESNRTNKTYRSRMYDQMVQAARSGKQNIAEGSANPTSEKSELKLLGVARASFQELLEDYEDFL
;
A
#
# COMPACT_ATOMS: atom_id res chain seq x y z
N MET A 1 -1.66 -19.98 13.76
CA MET A 1 -0.66 -19.05 13.22
C MET A 1 -1.27 -17.68 13.03
N SER A 2 -0.58 -16.64 13.48
CA SER A 2 -1.07 -15.27 13.30
C SER A 2 -0.89 -14.83 11.85
N TYR A 3 -1.81 -13.99 11.34
CA TYR A 3 -1.65 -13.43 10.00
C TYR A 3 -0.35 -12.63 9.85
N LYS A 4 0.19 -12.14 10.95
CA LYS A 4 1.45 -11.39 10.94
C LYS A 4 2.65 -12.22 10.53
N GLU A 5 2.54 -13.54 10.61
CA GLU A 5 3.59 -14.46 10.20
C GLU A 5 3.52 -14.85 8.74
N LEU A 6 2.45 -14.46 8.03
CA LEU A 6 2.33 -14.74 6.62
C LEU A 6 3.36 -13.95 5.82
N LYS A 7 3.97 -14.61 4.87
CA LYS A 7 4.99 -13.99 4.00
C LYS A 7 4.44 -12.80 3.23
N SER A 8 3.20 -12.93 2.75
CA SER A 8 2.55 -11.84 2.02
C SER A 8 2.35 -10.61 2.91
N TYR A 9 2.01 -10.80 4.18
CA TYR A 9 1.86 -9.69 5.11
C TYR A 9 3.21 -9.05 5.43
N GLU A 10 4.23 -9.87 5.63
CA GLU A 10 5.58 -9.37 5.87
C GLU A 10 6.07 -8.50 4.71
N GLN A 11 5.87 -8.98 3.49
CA GLN A 11 6.26 -8.23 2.29
C GLN A 11 5.44 -6.96 2.15
N ALA A 12 4.14 -7.01 2.43
CA ALA A 12 3.29 -5.83 2.39
C ALA A 12 3.73 -4.78 3.39
N THR A 13 4.18 -5.22 4.57
CA THR A 13 4.72 -4.31 5.59
C THR A 13 5.98 -3.62 5.09
N ILE A 14 6.88 -4.36 4.46
CA ILE A 14 8.09 -3.80 3.88
C ILE A 14 7.76 -2.76 2.81
N VAL A 15 6.80 -3.07 1.93
CA VAL A 15 6.37 -2.15 0.89
C VAL A 15 5.78 -0.89 1.50
N TYR A 16 4.96 -1.03 2.54
CA TYR A 16 4.36 0.12 3.22
C TYR A 16 5.44 1.00 3.85
N ASP A 17 6.34 0.41 4.62
CA ASP A 17 7.40 1.15 5.29
C ASP A 17 8.30 1.86 4.29
N PHE A 18 8.66 1.16 3.20
CA PHE A 18 9.47 1.75 2.13
C PHE A 18 8.73 2.91 1.47
N THR A 19 7.43 2.77 1.23
CA THR A 19 6.65 3.80 0.56
C THR A 19 6.56 5.06 1.41
N VAL A 20 6.35 4.93 2.72
CA VAL A 20 6.32 6.08 3.62
C VAL A 20 7.66 6.81 3.57
N GLU A 21 8.75 6.07 3.68
CA GLU A 21 10.08 6.67 3.64
C GLU A 21 10.39 7.32 2.29
N PHE A 22 10.03 6.64 1.21
CA PHE A 22 10.21 7.17 -0.14
C PHE A 22 9.46 8.48 -0.31
N CYS A 23 8.20 8.52 0.11
CA CYS A 23 7.36 9.70 -0.02
C CYS A 23 7.88 10.85 0.84
N ASP A 24 8.32 10.55 2.06
CA ASP A 24 8.89 11.57 2.93
C ASP A 24 10.15 12.18 2.31
N ARG A 25 10.99 11.35 1.71
CA ARG A 25 12.29 11.78 1.19
C ARG A 25 12.19 12.48 -0.16
N TYR A 26 11.39 11.94 -1.07
CA TYR A 26 11.42 12.38 -2.46
C TYR A 26 10.23 13.21 -2.89
N ILE A 27 9.09 13.05 -2.26
CA ILE A 27 7.88 13.76 -2.66
C ILE A 27 7.67 14.98 -1.78
N ASP A 28 7.75 14.81 -0.47
CA ASP A 28 7.54 15.89 0.47
C ASP A 28 8.57 17.00 0.32
N GLU A 29 9.86 16.66 0.24
CA GLU A 29 10.93 17.64 0.13
C GLU A 29 10.93 18.40 -1.18
N SER A 30 10.40 17.85 -2.26
CA SER A 30 10.42 18.49 -3.56
C SER A 30 9.12 19.22 -3.88
N ASN A 31 8.30 19.53 -2.89
CA ASN A 31 6.96 20.07 -3.11
C ASN A 31 6.88 21.60 -3.15
N ARG A 32 7.99 22.30 -3.14
CA ARG A 32 8.02 23.77 -3.00
C ARG A 32 7.28 24.53 -4.10
N THR A 33 7.31 24.01 -5.30
CA THR A 33 6.69 24.68 -6.45
C THR A 33 5.36 24.11 -6.85
N ASN A 34 5.00 22.92 -6.36
CA ASN A 34 3.74 22.28 -6.73
C ASN A 34 3.19 21.50 -5.55
N LYS A 35 2.92 22.23 -4.48
CA LYS A 35 2.55 21.65 -3.20
C LYS A 35 1.30 20.78 -3.26
N THR A 36 0.26 21.24 -3.94
CA THR A 36 -1.01 20.51 -4.02
C THR A 36 -0.83 19.16 -4.71
N TYR A 37 -0.14 19.15 -5.84
CA TYR A 37 0.12 17.91 -6.56
C TYR A 37 0.93 16.94 -5.72
N ARG A 38 1.99 17.43 -5.08
CA ARG A 38 2.89 16.60 -4.27
C ARG A 38 2.18 16.02 -3.05
N SER A 39 1.37 16.84 -2.36
CA SER A 39 0.58 16.36 -1.23
C SER A 39 -0.39 15.27 -1.65
N ARG A 40 -1.04 15.45 -2.78
CA ARG A 40 -2.00 14.46 -3.29
C ARG A 40 -1.31 13.17 -3.65
N MET A 41 -0.15 13.25 -4.28
CA MET A 41 0.62 12.08 -4.66
C MET A 41 1.12 11.32 -3.43
N TYR A 42 1.62 12.06 -2.42
CA TYR A 42 2.03 11.47 -1.16
C TYR A 42 0.91 10.66 -0.54
N ASP A 43 -0.26 11.31 -0.36
CA ASP A 43 -1.41 10.65 0.26
C ASP A 43 -1.87 9.44 -0.55
N GLN A 44 -1.91 9.56 -1.85
CA GLN A 44 -2.35 8.48 -2.73
C GLN A 44 -1.44 7.26 -2.63
N MET A 45 -0.13 7.47 -2.66
CA MET A 45 0.83 6.37 -2.57
C MET A 45 0.82 5.68 -1.21
N VAL A 46 0.84 6.46 -0.14
CA VAL A 46 0.81 5.91 1.22
C VAL A 46 -0.50 5.16 1.44
N GLN A 47 -1.61 5.71 0.97
CA GLN A 47 -2.91 5.08 1.13
C GLN A 47 -3.01 3.77 0.35
N ALA A 48 -2.46 3.71 -0.86
CA ALA A 48 -2.44 2.49 -1.64
C ALA A 48 -1.62 1.39 -0.94
N ALA A 49 -0.46 1.74 -0.42
CA ALA A 49 0.38 0.79 0.31
C ALA A 49 -0.31 0.30 1.58
N ARG A 50 -0.96 1.20 2.30
CA ARG A 50 -1.68 0.85 3.53
C ARG A 50 -2.88 -0.05 3.22
N SER A 51 -3.65 0.30 2.20
CA SER A 51 -4.80 -0.50 1.79
C SER A 51 -4.40 -1.92 1.43
N GLY A 52 -3.31 -2.09 0.67
CA GLY A 52 -2.81 -3.40 0.33
C GLY A 52 -2.47 -4.23 1.56
N LYS A 53 -1.72 -3.63 2.48
CA LYS A 53 -1.32 -4.29 3.71
C LYS A 53 -2.53 -4.69 4.56
N GLN A 54 -3.46 -3.76 4.75
CA GLN A 54 -4.63 -4.01 5.60
C GLN A 54 -5.58 -5.05 5.02
N ASN A 55 -5.74 -5.08 3.71
CA ASN A 55 -6.62 -6.07 3.10
C ASN A 55 -6.04 -7.48 3.17
N ILE A 56 -4.71 -7.63 3.12
CA ILE A 56 -4.07 -8.91 3.35
C ILE A 56 -4.32 -9.34 4.80
N ALA A 57 -4.12 -8.44 5.76
CA ALA A 57 -4.33 -8.73 7.17
C ALA A 57 -5.76 -9.15 7.44
N GLU A 58 -6.73 -8.39 6.92
CA GLU A 58 -8.15 -8.65 7.16
C GLU A 58 -8.59 -9.97 6.53
N GLY A 59 -8.18 -10.23 5.31
CA GLY A 59 -8.54 -11.46 4.62
C GLY A 59 -7.97 -12.70 5.28
N SER A 60 -6.82 -12.57 5.95
CA SER A 60 -6.14 -13.70 6.59
C SER A 60 -6.50 -13.88 8.04
N ALA A 61 -6.83 -12.80 8.74
CA ALA A 61 -7.11 -12.85 10.17
C ALA A 61 -8.52 -13.36 10.50
N ASN A 62 -9.50 -13.00 9.66
CA ASN A 62 -10.90 -13.32 9.90
C ASN A 62 -11.54 -13.96 8.68
N PRO A 63 -11.11 -15.16 8.29
CA PRO A 63 -11.67 -15.82 7.11
C PRO A 63 -13.07 -16.34 7.42
N THR A 64 -14.08 -15.51 7.15
CA THR A 64 -15.49 -15.94 7.33
C THR A 64 -15.92 -16.86 6.22
N SER A 65 -15.30 -16.72 5.06
CA SER A 65 -15.54 -17.60 3.92
C SER A 65 -14.39 -17.47 2.95
N GLU A 66 -14.16 -18.51 2.18
CA GLU A 66 -13.15 -18.51 1.12
C GLU A 66 -13.41 -17.41 0.11
N LYS A 67 -14.68 -17.18 -0.21
CA LYS A 67 -15.08 -16.14 -1.14
C LYS A 67 -14.72 -14.74 -0.64
N SER A 68 -14.96 -14.47 0.64
CA SER A 68 -14.61 -13.18 1.25
C SER A 68 -13.09 -12.98 1.27
N GLU A 69 -12.36 -14.04 1.59
CA GLU A 69 -10.89 -13.99 1.61
C GLU A 69 -10.34 -13.66 0.23
N LEU A 70 -10.84 -14.33 -0.81
CA LEU A 70 -10.41 -14.05 -2.18
C LEU A 70 -10.72 -12.63 -2.61
N LYS A 71 -11.87 -12.11 -2.19
CA LYS A 71 -12.27 -10.74 -2.50
C LYS A 71 -11.30 -9.74 -1.89
N LEU A 72 -10.94 -9.93 -0.63
CA LEU A 72 -10.03 -9.02 0.06
C LEU A 72 -8.62 -9.10 -0.52
N LEU A 73 -8.15 -10.28 -0.88
CA LEU A 73 -6.86 -10.43 -1.55
C LEU A 73 -6.87 -9.76 -2.91
N GLY A 74 -8.01 -9.80 -3.62
CA GLY A 74 -8.17 -9.09 -4.89
C GLY A 74 -8.07 -7.59 -4.71
N VAL A 75 -8.66 -7.04 -3.65
CA VAL A 75 -8.55 -5.61 -3.33
C VAL A 75 -7.11 -5.25 -3.02
N ALA A 76 -6.41 -6.09 -2.25
CA ALA A 76 -5.02 -5.86 -1.93
C ALA A 76 -4.15 -5.82 -3.20
N ARG A 77 -4.38 -6.75 -4.11
CA ARG A 77 -3.66 -6.80 -5.37
C ARG A 77 -3.87 -5.54 -6.20
N ALA A 78 -5.11 -5.07 -6.27
CA ALA A 78 -5.46 -3.86 -7.01
C ALA A 78 -4.77 -2.64 -6.40
N SER A 79 -4.70 -2.57 -5.06
CA SER A 79 -4.03 -1.47 -4.36
C SER A 79 -2.54 -1.44 -4.68
N PHE A 80 -1.88 -2.59 -4.69
CA PHE A 80 -0.46 -2.65 -5.02
C PHE A 80 -0.20 -2.35 -6.49
N GLN A 81 -1.14 -2.72 -7.38
CA GLN A 81 -1.01 -2.36 -8.79
C GLN A 81 -1.09 -0.84 -8.98
N GLU A 82 -2.01 -0.18 -8.27
CA GLU A 82 -2.10 1.27 -8.25
C GLU A 82 -0.80 1.91 -7.76
N LEU A 83 -0.26 1.36 -6.69
CA LEU A 83 1.00 1.86 -6.12
C LEU A 83 2.14 1.72 -7.12
N LEU A 84 2.22 0.59 -7.81
CA LEU A 84 3.25 0.38 -8.83
C LEU A 84 3.14 1.44 -9.93
N GLU A 85 1.93 1.71 -10.39
CA GLU A 85 1.70 2.75 -11.40
C GLU A 85 2.13 4.12 -10.89
N ASP A 86 1.86 4.43 -9.62
CA ASP A 86 2.28 5.69 -9.03
C ASP A 86 3.81 5.81 -9.01
N TYR A 87 4.52 4.75 -8.67
CA TYR A 87 5.98 4.74 -8.71
C TYR A 87 6.49 4.94 -10.13
N GLU A 88 5.89 4.26 -11.10
CA GLU A 88 6.29 4.41 -12.50
C GLU A 88 6.07 5.83 -13.00
N ASP A 89 4.98 6.46 -12.60
CA ASP A 89 4.70 7.84 -13.00
C ASP A 89 5.68 8.83 -12.38
N PHE A 90 6.13 8.55 -11.16
CA PHE A 90 7.10 9.41 -10.49
C PHE A 90 8.49 9.29 -11.11
N LEU A 91 8.89 8.07 -11.41
CA LEU A 91 10.22 7.81 -11.97
C LEU A 91 10.29 8.09 -13.46
#